data_a2abc0153acbe581e7bd339a90e801fa
#
_entry.id   a2abc0153acbe581e7bd339a90e801fa
#
_cell.length_a   1.000
_cell.length_b   1.000
_cell.length_c   1.000
_cell.angle_alpha   90.00
_cell.angle_beta   90.00
_cell.angle_gamma   90.00
#
_symmetry.space_group_name_H-M   'P 1'
#
loop_
_entity.id
_entity.type
_entity.pdbx_description
1 polymer ?
#
loop_
_entity_poly.entity_id
_entity_poly.type
_entity_poly.pdbx_seq_one_letter_code
_entity_poly.pdbx_strand_id
1 'polypeptide(L)'
;MADKKRRVVKYRKKHNINVGIVIFAIIFIYMISYVIMYMTRDKIAIYEVVFGKDAEASNKTYSAVLLRDETVYKSPSSGYLNLFVREGEKTSVDKTVYSIDESGRIKDLLLNAANDENTLTKSDLETIKNKIVTYSTSFRENDFSSVYDFKGDVEASVMELINLNTIENMDDILGDNAASNVFKAIKADKSGIVSYIIDGYEDKKVENINAALFDKSKYSKSTHKSSDLVEQGTSIYKVINSESWNVVFELNAQDIEKYKDDDVMKIKFMQDGVVAVGDFAIKNVDNKSYGVVTLEQYMINYLDYRFTDIQIVEDHKEGLKIPKTSLVEKEFYTIPIEYATEGGNSTDMGFLLEVYDESGNITTKFVTTEIYHKTDTEYYVAKEVFEAGNILLKPDSTDTYVISNVATLQGVYNINNGYCIFREINIIGETSEYYIVESGTSYGLLVYDHIVLDSSKVSEDQIVYQ
;
A
#
# COMPACT_ATOMS: atom_id res chain seq x y z
N MET A 1 113.72 -14.99 -39.36
CA MET A 1 112.44 -14.30 -39.61
C MET A 1 111.56 -14.60 -38.43
N ALA A 2 111.30 -13.60 -37.53
CA ALA A 2 110.53 -13.77 -36.31
C ALA A 2 109.15 -13.09 -36.47
N ASP A 3 108.14 -13.89 -36.38
CA ASP A 3 106.77 -13.48 -36.61
C ASP A 3 106.21 -12.78 -35.31
N LYS A 4 105.93 -11.48 -35.40
CA LYS A 4 105.37 -10.67 -34.28
C LYS A 4 103.85 -10.89 -34.20
N LYS A 5 103.44 -11.70 -33.25
CA LYS A 5 102.00 -11.80 -32.92
C LYS A 5 101.50 -10.47 -32.37
N ARG A 6 100.58 -9.81 -33.09
CA ARG A 6 99.80 -8.62 -32.62
C ARG A 6 98.80 -9.05 -31.49
N ARG A 7 98.99 -8.53 -30.27
CA ARG A 7 98.02 -8.68 -29.18
C ARG A 7 96.82 -7.73 -29.46
N VAL A 8 95.67 -8.34 -29.62
CA VAL A 8 94.41 -7.60 -29.69
C VAL A 8 93.99 -7.23 -28.23
N VAL A 9 94.03 -5.96 -27.89
CA VAL A 9 93.51 -5.45 -26.62
C VAL A 9 92.03 -5.23 -26.75
N LYS A 10 91.19 -6.07 -26.02
CA LYS A 10 89.73 -5.84 -25.91
C LYS A 10 89.50 -4.64 -24.99
N TYR A 11 89.01 -3.52 -25.60
CA TYR A 11 88.52 -2.36 -24.87
C TYR A 11 87.21 -2.73 -24.16
N ARG A 12 87.17 -2.80 -22.84
CA ARG A 12 85.95 -2.83 -22.04
C ARG A 12 85.41 -1.41 -22.00
N LYS A 13 84.25 -1.12 -22.68
CA LYS A 13 83.50 0.09 -22.49
C LYS A 13 83.09 0.20 -21.00
N LYS A 14 83.64 1.12 -20.27
CA LYS A 14 83.09 1.53 -18.96
C LYS A 14 81.80 2.27 -19.21
N HIS A 15 80.70 1.66 -18.84
CA HIS A 15 79.42 2.38 -18.78
C HIS A 15 79.48 3.33 -17.60
N ASN A 16 79.72 4.63 -17.86
CA ASN A 16 79.50 5.64 -16.85
C ASN A 16 78.00 5.80 -16.66
N ILE A 17 77.48 5.17 -15.61
CA ILE A 17 76.10 5.38 -15.22
C ILE A 17 75.99 6.82 -14.74
N ASN A 18 75.25 7.64 -15.44
CA ASN A 18 74.98 9.03 -15.05
C ASN A 18 74.05 8.98 -13.82
N VAL A 19 74.50 9.36 -12.64
CA VAL A 19 73.77 9.36 -11.38
C VAL A 19 72.44 10.13 -11.52
N GLY A 20 72.41 11.17 -12.35
CA GLY A 20 71.19 11.92 -12.65
C GLY A 20 70.09 11.07 -13.33
N ILE A 21 70.50 10.14 -14.23
CA ILE A 21 69.54 9.22 -14.87
C ILE A 21 68.97 8.23 -13.84
N VAL A 22 69.77 7.78 -12.87
CA VAL A 22 69.30 6.87 -11.80
C VAL A 22 68.31 7.57 -10.93
N ILE A 23 68.59 8.80 -10.48
CA ILE A 23 67.70 9.61 -9.67
C ILE A 23 66.39 9.90 -10.44
N PHE A 24 66.48 10.27 -11.70
CA PHE A 24 65.30 10.51 -12.57
C PHE A 24 64.46 9.23 -12.69
N ALA A 25 65.06 8.08 -12.91
CA ALA A 25 64.32 6.80 -13.01
C ALA A 25 63.61 6.46 -11.70
N ILE A 26 64.20 6.69 -10.55
CA ILE A 26 63.56 6.46 -9.22
C ILE A 26 62.34 7.40 -9.05
N ILE A 27 62.51 8.70 -9.31
CA ILE A 27 61.40 9.67 -9.25
C ILE A 27 60.29 9.30 -10.24
N PHE A 28 60.65 8.89 -11.44
CA PHE A 28 59.68 8.49 -12.47
C PHE A 28 58.91 7.23 -12.09
N ILE A 29 59.57 6.22 -11.54
CA ILE A 29 58.92 4.99 -11.03
C ILE A 29 58.01 5.35 -9.86
N TYR A 30 58.43 6.22 -8.93
CA TYR A 30 57.58 6.68 -7.84
C TYR A 30 56.34 7.42 -8.36
N MET A 31 56.48 8.29 -9.36
CA MET A 31 55.38 9.03 -9.96
C MET A 31 54.41 8.09 -10.67
N ILE A 32 54.93 7.09 -11.43
CA ILE A 32 54.08 6.07 -12.08
C ILE A 32 53.36 5.25 -11.02
N SER A 33 54.05 4.80 -9.97
CA SER A 33 53.44 4.04 -8.87
C SER A 33 52.33 4.85 -8.15
N TYR A 34 52.56 6.16 -7.95
CA TYR A 34 51.56 7.05 -7.37
C TYR A 34 50.35 7.23 -8.26
N VAL A 35 50.53 7.40 -9.60
CA VAL A 35 49.44 7.50 -10.57
C VAL A 35 48.65 6.18 -10.64
N ILE A 36 49.33 5.03 -10.66
CA ILE A 36 48.67 3.73 -10.63
C ILE A 36 47.85 3.58 -9.33
N MET A 37 48.42 3.89 -8.16
CA MET A 37 47.76 3.84 -6.87
C MET A 37 46.58 4.80 -6.81
N TYR A 38 46.67 5.97 -7.41
CA TYR A 38 45.54 6.92 -7.52
C TYR A 38 44.44 6.42 -8.44
N MET A 39 44.79 5.78 -9.55
CA MET A 39 43.79 5.21 -10.51
C MET A 39 43.13 3.93 -10.00
N THR A 40 43.81 3.17 -9.13
CA THR A 40 43.28 1.93 -8.54
C THR A 40 42.60 2.14 -7.18
N ARG A 41 42.59 3.37 -6.65
CA ARG A 41 41.82 3.66 -5.44
C ARG A 41 40.34 3.50 -5.75
N ASP A 42 39.69 2.61 -5.02
CA ASP A 42 38.23 2.48 -5.02
C ASP A 42 37.62 3.79 -4.56
N LYS A 43 36.89 4.45 -5.45
CA LYS A 43 36.14 5.64 -5.11
C LYS A 43 34.94 5.20 -4.27
N ILE A 44 34.87 5.69 -3.06
CA ILE A 44 33.70 5.47 -2.19
C ILE A 44 32.54 6.25 -2.78
N ALA A 45 31.50 5.53 -3.21
CA ALA A 45 30.29 6.15 -3.71
C ALA A 45 29.44 6.64 -2.54
N ILE A 46 28.88 7.83 -2.70
CA ILE A 46 28.11 8.54 -1.68
C ILE A 46 26.66 8.64 -2.16
N TYR A 47 25.72 8.52 -1.25
CA TYR A 47 24.30 8.71 -1.47
C TYR A 47 23.79 9.84 -0.57
N GLU A 48 23.08 10.81 -1.15
CA GLU A 48 22.39 11.87 -0.41
C GLU A 48 21.04 11.38 0.06
N VAL A 49 20.80 11.42 1.36
CA VAL A 49 19.56 10.98 1.99
C VAL A 49 18.42 11.94 1.65
N VAL A 50 17.35 11.41 1.06
CA VAL A 50 16.17 12.17 0.68
C VAL A 50 14.92 11.60 1.32
N PHE A 51 13.87 12.40 1.43
CA PHE A 51 12.55 11.88 1.79
C PHE A 51 12.06 10.92 0.71
N GLY A 52 11.47 9.82 1.14
CA GLY A 52 10.84 8.84 0.29
C GLY A 52 9.60 8.25 0.94
N LYS A 53 8.84 7.58 0.10
CA LYS A 53 7.73 6.74 0.52
C LYS A 53 8.11 5.32 0.13
N ASP A 54 7.61 4.32 0.85
CA ASP A 54 7.65 2.97 0.34
C ASP A 54 6.79 2.93 -0.93
N ALA A 55 7.44 2.95 -2.07
CA ALA A 55 6.81 3.17 -3.36
C ALA A 55 6.09 1.94 -3.92
N GLU A 56 6.10 0.85 -3.23
CA GLU A 56 5.37 -0.36 -3.59
C GLU A 56 4.05 -0.44 -2.82
N ALA A 57 3.17 0.56 -3.03
CA ALA A 57 1.75 0.25 -3.00
C ALA A 57 1.59 -0.95 -3.95
N SER A 58 1.16 -2.06 -3.42
CA SER A 58 0.87 -3.23 -4.23
C SER A 58 -0.11 -2.82 -5.33
N ASN A 59 0.37 -2.56 -6.54
CA ASN A 59 -0.47 -2.33 -7.72
C ASN A 59 -1.22 -3.61 -8.12
N LYS A 60 -1.25 -4.60 -7.21
CA LYS A 60 -1.91 -5.87 -7.43
C LYS A 60 -3.41 -5.66 -7.47
N THR A 61 -3.99 -6.03 -8.59
CA THR A 61 -5.43 -5.99 -8.79
C THR A 61 -6.01 -7.36 -8.48
N TYR A 62 -7.07 -7.38 -7.67
CA TYR A 62 -7.81 -8.57 -7.31
C TYR A 62 -9.18 -8.52 -7.98
N SER A 63 -9.59 -9.63 -8.60
CA SER A 63 -10.97 -9.78 -9.07
C SER A 63 -11.85 -10.18 -7.89
N ALA A 64 -12.84 -9.37 -7.60
CA ALA A 64 -13.70 -9.51 -6.44
C ALA A 64 -15.14 -9.80 -6.81
N VAL A 65 -15.85 -10.48 -5.91
CA VAL A 65 -17.30 -10.74 -5.95
C VAL A 65 -17.97 -9.93 -4.86
N LEU A 66 -19.07 -9.28 -5.19
CA LEU A 66 -19.86 -8.47 -4.28
C LEU A 66 -21.03 -9.29 -3.74
N LEU A 67 -21.07 -9.54 -2.44
CA LEU A 67 -22.12 -10.31 -1.78
C LEU A 67 -22.96 -9.38 -0.87
N ARG A 68 -24.28 -9.50 -1.00
CA ARG A 68 -25.27 -8.71 -0.26
C ARG A 68 -26.28 -9.63 0.37
N ASP A 69 -27.03 -9.14 1.36
CA ASP A 69 -28.20 -9.84 1.89
C ASP A 69 -29.41 -9.48 1.02
N GLU A 70 -29.76 -10.35 0.09
CA GLU A 70 -30.75 -10.11 -0.96
C GLU A 70 -31.92 -11.09 -0.80
N THR A 71 -33.17 -10.60 -0.96
CA THR A 71 -34.38 -11.42 -1.02
C THR A 71 -35.06 -11.21 -2.38
N VAL A 72 -35.26 -12.28 -3.15
CA VAL A 72 -35.88 -12.25 -4.47
C VAL A 72 -37.37 -12.43 -4.37
N TYR A 73 -38.10 -11.62 -5.13
CA TYR A 73 -39.57 -11.67 -5.24
C TYR A 73 -40.00 -12.05 -6.66
N LYS A 74 -40.95 -12.98 -6.71
CA LYS A 74 -41.44 -13.55 -7.97
C LYS A 74 -42.82 -13.06 -8.28
N SER A 75 -43.15 -12.97 -9.59
CA SER A 75 -44.46 -12.61 -10.04
C SER A 75 -45.53 -13.64 -9.63
N PRO A 76 -46.65 -13.22 -9.02
CA PRO A 76 -47.73 -14.10 -8.63
C PRO A 76 -48.67 -14.47 -9.81
N SER A 77 -48.64 -13.73 -10.92
CA SER A 77 -49.44 -13.96 -12.13
C SER A 77 -48.70 -13.53 -13.39
N SER A 78 -49.21 -13.88 -14.55
CA SER A 78 -48.70 -13.41 -15.86
C SER A 78 -49.40 -12.10 -16.25
N GLY A 79 -48.64 -11.18 -16.90
CA GLY A 79 -49.20 -9.90 -17.37
C GLY A 79 -48.09 -8.87 -17.63
N TYR A 80 -48.50 -7.64 -17.89
CA TYR A 80 -47.57 -6.52 -18.10
C TYR A 80 -47.16 -5.92 -16.77
N LEU A 81 -45.86 -5.75 -16.62
CA LEU A 81 -45.23 -5.21 -15.42
C LEU A 81 -45.29 -3.68 -15.40
N ASN A 82 -45.66 -3.08 -14.26
CA ASN A 82 -45.57 -1.64 -14.04
C ASN A 82 -44.82 -1.41 -12.72
N LEU A 83 -43.70 -0.69 -12.78
CA LEU A 83 -42.84 -0.46 -11.66
C LEU A 83 -43.20 0.87 -10.97
N PHE A 84 -43.24 0.90 -9.63
CA PHE A 84 -43.57 2.08 -8.80
C PHE A 84 -42.43 2.57 -7.94
N VAL A 85 -41.34 1.81 -7.85
CA VAL A 85 -40.13 2.15 -7.08
C VAL A 85 -38.97 2.16 -8.06
N ARG A 86 -38.10 3.13 -7.92
CA ARG A 86 -36.90 3.27 -8.79
C ARG A 86 -35.82 2.24 -8.41
N GLU A 87 -34.99 1.88 -9.40
CA GLU A 87 -33.76 1.12 -9.14
C GLU A 87 -32.90 1.83 -8.09
N GLY A 88 -32.47 1.12 -7.02
CA GLY A 88 -31.68 1.68 -5.94
C GLY A 88 -32.46 2.52 -4.91
N GLU A 89 -33.78 2.65 -5.05
CA GLU A 89 -34.62 3.38 -4.11
C GLU A 89 -34.95 2.54 -2.88
N LYS A 90 -34.97 3.17 -1.71
CA LYS A 90 -35.35 2.51 -0.44
C LYS A 90 -36.87 2.40 -0.37
N THR A 91 -37.36 1.18 -0.15
CA THR A 91 -38.79 0.90 0.07
C THR A 91 -39.04 0.63 1.54
N SER A 92 -40.27 0.97 2.00
CA SER A 92 -40.81 0.57 3.30
C SER A 92 -41.77 -0.61 3.16
N VAL A 93 -42.04 -1.27 4.29
CA VAL A 93 -43.09 -2.29 4.35
C VAL A 93 -44.43 -1.70 3.89
N ASP A 94 -45.21 -2.47 3.18
CA ASP A 94 -46.51 -2.09 2.59
C ASP A 94 -46.51 -1.05 1.45
N LYS A 95 -45.34 -0.50 1.07
CA LYS A 95 -45.20 0.34 -0.11
C LYS A 95 -45.39 -0.53 -1.36
N THR A 96 -46.20 -0.08 -2.33
CA THR A 96 -46.37 -0.76 -3.62
C THR A 96 -45.05 -0.68 -4.41
N VAL A 97 -44.49 -1.84 -4.80
CA VAL A 97 -43.25 -1.92 -5.58
C VAL A 97 -43.56 -2.02 -7.06
N TYR A 98 -44.49 -2.88 -7.42
CA TYR A 98 -44.93 -3.06 -8.80
C TYR A 98 -46.37 -3.54 -8.89
N SER A 99 -46.94 -3.50 -10.07
CA SER A 99 -48.22 -4.14 -10.35
C SER A 99 -48.13 -5.00 -11.62
N ILE A 100 -49.08 -5.94 -11.72
CA ILE A 100 -49.28 -6.75 -12.92
C ILE A 100 -50.59 -6.34 -13.55
N ASP A 101 -50.55 -5.94 -14.84
CA ASP A 101 -51.72 -5.65 -15.67
C ASP A 101 -51.96 -6.80 -16.64
N GLU A 102 -52.92 -7.64 -16.33
CA GLU A 102 -53.30 -8.79 -17.18
C GLU A 102 -54.01 -8.33 -18.47
N SER A 103 -54.55 -7.10 -18.52
CA SER A 103 -55.34 -6.56 -19.63
C SER A 103 -54.51 -5.78 -20.66
N GLY A 104 -53.34 -5.29 -20.29
CA GLY A 104 -52.45 -4.43 -21.09
C GLY A 104 -52.95 -2.97 -21.27
N ARG A 105 -54.01 -2.56 -20.57
CA ARG A 105 -54.60 -1.20 -20.71
C ARG A 105 -53.68 -0.09 -20.21
N ILE A 106 -52.96 -0.37 -19.15
CA ILE A 106 -51.99 0.60 -18.59
C ILE A 106 -50.81 0.81 -19.53
N LYS A 107 -50.37 -0.22 -20.23
CA LYS A 107 -49.32 -0.10 -21.25
C LYS A 107 -49.68 0.94 -22.34
N ASP A 108 -50.91 0.96 -22.81
CA ASP A 108 -51.34 1.93 -23.81
C ASP A 108 -51.36 3.36 -23.25
N LEU A 109 -51.71 3.54 -21.98
CA LEU A 109 -51.66 4.85 -21.29
C LEU A 109 -50.20 5.34 -21.13
N LEU A 110 -49.29 4.47 -20.76
CA LEU A 110 -47.85 4.79 -20.59
C LEU A 110 -47.21 5.18 -21.93
N LEU A 111 -47.53 4.46 -23.00
CA LEU A 111 -47.06 4.78 -24.36
C LEU A 111 -47.54 6.16 -24.84
N ASN A 112 -48.76 6.55 -24.48
CA ASN A 112 -49.30 7.84 -24.81
C ASN A 112 -48.67 8.98 -23.97
N ALA A 113 -48.40 8.73 -22.70
CA ALA A 113 -47.74 9.68 -21.79
C ALA A 113 -46.27 9.93 -22.14
N ALA A 114 -45.58 8.97 -22.72
CA ALA A 114 -44.18 9.13 -23.16
C ALA A 114 -44.00 10.17 -24.27
N ASN A 115 -45.11 10.60 -24.92
CA ASN A 115 -45.10 11.68 -25.90
C ASN A 115 -45.35 13.08 -25.34
N ASP A 116 -45.50 13.23 -24.00
CA ASP A 116 -45.73 14.53 -23.35
C ASP A 116 -44.41 15.10 -22.83
N GLU A 117 -44.05 16.33 -23.27
CA GLU A 117 -42.76 16.97 -23.00
C GLU A 117 -42.53 17.38 -21.51
N ASN A 118 -43.54 17.27 -20.64
CA ASN A 118 -43.48 17.79 -19.26
C ASN A 118 -43.43 16.70 -18.18
N THR A 119 -43.09 15.47 -18.52
CA THR A 119 -43.15 14.33 -17.60
C THR A 119 -41.91 14.15 -16.67
N LEU A 120 -40.79 14.84 -16.92
CA LEU A 120 -39.57 14.72 -16.12
C LEU A 120 -39.46 15.83 -15.06
N THR A 121 -39.15 15.42 -13.81
CA THR A 121 -38.90 16.35 -12.72
C THR A 121 -37.41 16.83 -12.70
N LYS A 122 -37.12 17.85 -11.91
CA LYS A 122 -35.71 18.29 -11.70
C LYS A 122 -34.84 17.18 -11.12
N SER A 123 -35.37 16.36 -10.21
CA SER A 123 -34.67 15.22 -9.61
C SER A 123 -34.33 14.16 -10.68
N ASP A 124 -35.23 13.93 -11.64
CA ASP A 124 -35.01 12.99 -12.73
C ASP A 124 -33.86 13.43 -13.63
N LEU A 125 -33.82 14.74 -13.93
CA LEU A 125 -32.72 15.32 -14.71
C LEU A 125 -31.38 15.23 -14.00
N GLU A 126 -31.34 15.36 -12.66
CA GLU A 126 -30.14 15.15 -11.87
C GLU A 126 -29.67 13.68 -11.91
N THR A 127 -30.60 12.72 -11.84
CA THR A 127 -30.31 11.30 -11.96
C THR A 127 -29.68 10.97 -13.31
N ILE A 128 -30.25 11.47 -14.40
CA ILE A 128 -29.70 11.30 -15.76
C ILE A 128 -28.32 11.96 -15.87
N LYS A 129 -28.17 13.17 -15.34
CA LYS A 129 -26.89 13.89 -15.33
C LYS A 129 -25.81 13.10 -14.60
N ASN A 130 -26.11 12.52 -13.44
CA ASN A 130 -25.15 11.70 -12.69
C ASN A 130 -24.70 10.47 -13.46
N LYS A 131 -25.62 9.78 -14.16
CA LYS A 131 -25.26 8.66 -15.06
C LYS A 131 -24.30 9.10 -16.17
N ILE A 132 -24.56 10.27 -16.79
CA ILE A 132 -23.70 10.84 -17.84
C ILE A 132 -22.31 11.17 -17.28
N VAL A 133 -22.22 11.78 -16.09
CA VAL A 133 -20.95 12.11 -15.44
C VAL A 133 -20.17 10.85 -15.11
N THR A 134 -20.80 9.83 -14.53
CA THR A 134 -20.16 8.55 -14.20
C THR A 134 -19.59 7.89 -15.46
N TYR A 135 -20.37 7.84 -16.54
CA TYR A 135 -19.88 7.32 -17.81
C TYR A 135 -18.71 8.13 -18.36
N SER A 136 -18.78 9.46 -18.33
CA SER A 136 -17.72 10.32 -18.86
C SER A 136 -16.40 10.15 -18.12
N THR A 137 -16.44 9.82 -16.82
CA THR A 137 -15.22 9.57 -16.00
C THR A 137 -14.64 8.16 -16.22
N SER A 138 -15.48 7.20 -16.60
CA SER A 138 -15.06 5.82 -16.87
C SER A 138 -14.79 5.53 -18.35
N PHE A 139 -15.07 6.47 -19.24
CA PHE A 139 -14.93 6.30 -20.69
C PHE A 139 -13.48 6.02 -21.10
N ARG A 140 -13.29 5.00 -21.95
CA ARG A 140 -12.01 4.64 -22.55
C ARG A 140 -12.13 4.70 -24.08
N GLU A 141 -11.23 5.41 -24.74
CA GLU A 141 -11.23 5.59 -26.19
C GLU A 141 -11.19 4.27 -27.00
N ASN A 142 -10.72 3.20 -26.38
CA ASN A 142 -10.55 1.89 -27.04
C ASN A 142 -11.80 0.99 -26.94
N ASP A 143 -12.85 1.42 -26.23
CA ASP A 143 -14.09 0.65 -26.06
C ASP A 143 -15.29 1.39 -26.67
N PHE A 144 -15.42 1.26 -27.99
CA PHE A 144 -16.51 1.93 -28.72
C PHE A 144 -17.88 1.28 -28.49
N SER A 145 -17.92 0.02 -28.03
CA SER A 145 -19.18 -0.69 -27.74
C SER A 145 -19.88 -0.07 -26.53
N SER A 146 -19.13 0.38 -25.55
CA SER A 146 -19.65 1.04 -24.34
C SER A 146 -20.47 2.30 -24.61
N VAL A 147 -20.23 2.97 -25.74
CA VAL A 147 -21.02 4.15 -26.16
C VAL A 147 -22.45 3.77 -26.54
N TYR A 148 -22.62 2.67 -27.24
CA TYR A 148 -23.97 2.19 -27.67
C TYR A 148 -24.72 1.65 -26.46
N ASP A 149 -24.06 0.92 -25.59
CA ASP A 149 -24.64 0.40 -24.35
C ASP A 149 -25.09 1.56 -23.45
N PHE A 150 -24.23 2.56 -23.26
CA PHE A 150 -24.56 3.75 -22.51
C PHE A 150 -25.72 4.55 -23.10
N LYS A 151 -25.77 4.71 -24.43
CA LYS A 151 -26.93 5.36 -25.10
C LYS A 151 -28.22 4.62 -24.81
N GLY A 152 -28.21 3.29 -24.92
CA GLY A 152 -29.36 2.43 -24.63
C GLY A 152 -29.80 2.56 -23.16
N ASP A 153 -28.82 2.60 -22.23
CA ASP A 153 -29.09 2.74 -20.80
C ASP A 153 -29.66 4.10 -20.42
N VAL A 154 -29.20 5.18 -21.06
CA VAL A 154 -29.79 6.53 -20.85
C VAL A 154 -31.19 6.61 -21.40
N GLU A 155 -31.43 6.12 -22.62
CA GLU A 155 -32.76 6.09 -23.24
C GLU A 155 -33.76 5.27 -22.40
N ALA A 156 -33.32 4.10 -21.91
CA ALA A 156 -34.15 3.25 -21.04
C ALA A 156 -34.45 3.95 -19.70
N SER A 157 -33.46 4.65 -19.09
CA SER A 157 -33.66 5.39 -17.85
C SER A 157 -34.62 6.55 -18.00
N VAL A 158 -34.55 7.29 -19.11
CA VAL A 158 -35.50 8.38 -19.41
C VAL A 158 -36.94 7.82 -19.52
N MET A 159 -37.13 6.74 -20.26
CA MET A 159 -38.44 6.09 -20.41
C MET A 159 -38.96 5.56 -19.07
N GLU A 160 -38.11 4.98 -18.23
CA GLU A 160 -38.50 4.50 -16.90
C GLU A 160 -38.98 5.65 -16.02
N LEU A 161 -38.25 6.79 -15.98
CA LEU A 161 -38.63 7.96 -15.19
C LEU A 161 -39.95 8.58 -15.67
N ILE A 162 -40.19 8.64 -16.99
CA ILE A 162 -41.47 9.07 -17.57
C ILE A 162 -42.58 8.14 -17.13
N ASN A 163 -42.37 6.83 -17.20
CA ASN A 163 -43.35 5.84 -16.80
C ASN A 163 -43.71 5.92 -15.32
N LEU A 164 -42.70 6.07 -14.44
CA LEU A 164 -42.90 6.23 -12.99
C LEU A 164 -43.74 7.48 -12.68
N ASN A 165 -43.36 8.64 -13.24
CA ASN A 165 -44.10 9.88 -13.03
C ASN A 165 -45.52 9.81 -13.54
N THR A 166 -45.77 9.09 -14.65
CA THR A 166 -47.11 8.90 -15.20
C THR A 166 -47.93 7.99 -14.30
N ILE A 167 -47.35 6.95 -13.75
CA ILE A 167 -48.01 6.01 -12.84
C ILE A 167 -48.34 6.68 -11.50
N GLU A 168 -47.43 7.52 -10.94
CA GLU A 168 -47.67 8.28 -9.72
C GLU A 168 -48.87 9.23 -9.84
N ASN A 169 -49.11 9.75 -11.04
CA ASN A 169 -50.26 10.61 -11.32
C ASN A 169 -51.51 9.84 -11.81
N MET A 170 -51.47 8.51 -11.85
CA MET A 170 -52.54 7.68 -12.44
C MET A 170 -53.82 7.67 -11.57
N ASP A 171 -53.70 7.78 -10.25
CA ASP A 171 -54.85 7.86 -9.33
C ASP A 171 -55.69 9.11 -9.61
N ASP A 172 -55.08 10.21 -10.03
CA ASP A 172 -55.78 11.42 -10.48
C ASP A 172 -56.47 11.23 -11.85
N ILE A 173 -55.93 10.36 -12.71
CA ILE A 173 -56.44 10.14 -14.08
C ILE A 173 -57.55 9.10 -14.13
N LEU A 174 -57.49 8.05 -13.34
CA LEU A 174 -58.40 6.91 -13.41
C LEU A 174 -59.56 6.95 -12.40
N GLY A 175 -59.47 7.77 -11.33
CA GLY A 175 -60.42 7.84 -10.23
C GLY A 175 -60.47 6.57 -9.37
N ASP A 176 -60.79 6.72 -8.08
CA ASP A 176 -60.65 5.73 -7.00
C ASP A 176 -61.24 4.32 -7.25
N ASN A 177 -62.17 4.14 -8.18
CA ASN A 177 -62.87 2.87 -8.40
C ASN A 177 -62.44 2.07 -9.65
N ALA A 178 -61.69 2.66 -10.55
CA ALA A 178 -61.26 2.00 -11.79
C ALA A 178 -59.90 1.31 -11.66
N ALA A 179 -59.03 1.83 -10.83
CA ALA A 179 -57.66 1.31 -10.67
C ALA A 179 -57.64 -0.07 -9.98
N SER A 180 -58.47 -0.28 -8.94
CA SER A 180 -58.44 -1.49 -8.12
C SER A 180 -58.84 -2.80 -8.82
N ASN A 181 -59.55 -2.68 -9.94
CA ASN A 181 -60.02 -3.86 -10.71
C ASN A 181 -59.20 -4.18 -11.97
N VAL A 182 -58.25 -3.33 -12.32
CA VAL A 182 -57.48 -3.46 -13.57
C VAL A 182 -56.11 -4.08 -13.37
N PHE A 183 -55.54 -3.87 -12.18
CA PHE A 183 -54.20 -4.41 -11.91
C PHE A 183 -54.04 -4.89 -10.45
N LYS A 184 -53.18 -5.89 -10.28
CA LYS A 184 -52.81 -6.43 -8.96
C LYS A 184 -51.55 -5.74 -8.45
N ALA A 185 -51.72 -4.86 -7.47
CA ALA A 185 -50.56 -4.19 -6.80
C ALA A 185 -49.86 -5.18 -5.88
N ILE A 186 -48.54 -5.25 -5.98
CA ILE A 186 -47.68 -6.06 -5.12
C ILE A 186 -46.90 -5.13 -4.22
N LYS A 187 -47.04 -5.35 -2.91
CA LYS A 187 -46.44 -4.55 -1.87
C LYS A 187 -45.17 -5.21 -1.31
N ALA A 188 -44.23 -4.39 -0.84
CA ALA A 188 -43.05 -4.88 -0.15
C ALA A 188 -43.43 -5.46 1.22
N ASP A 189 -42.96 -6.64 1.55
CA ASP A 189 -43.09 -7.29 2.87
C ASP A 189 -41.93 -6.93 3.81
N LYS A 190 -40.84 -6.38 3.27
CA LYS A 190 -39.64 -5.93 3.98
C LYS A 190 -39.21 -4.55 3.52
N SER A 191 -38.60 -3.79 4.43
CA SER A 191 -37.92 -2.56 4.08
C SER A 191 -36.50 -2.88 3.57
N GLY A 192 -36.02 -2.12 2.59
CA GLY A 192 -34.69 -2.27 2.03
C GLY A 192 -34.55 -1.51 0.71
N ILE A 193 -33.47 -1.76 -0.01
CA ILE A 193 -33.20 -1.15 -1.30
C ILE A 193 -33.73 -2.09 -2.39
N VAL A 194 -34.54 -1.54 -3.30
CA VAL A 194 -35.10 -2.29 -4.42
C VAL A 194 -34.09 -2.34 -5.57
N SER A 195 -33.93 -3.53 -6.16
CA SER A 195 -33.21 -3.71 -7.42
C SER A 195 -33.97 -4.67 -8.35
N TYR A 196 -34.06 -4.29 -9.59
CA TYR A 196 -34.69 -5.10 -10.65
C TYR A 196 -33.70 -5.97 -11.41
N ILE A 197 -32.44 -5.95 -10.97
CA ILE A 197 -31.33 -6.72 -11.54
C ILE A 197 -31.25 -8.07 -10.83
N ILE A 198 -31.59 -9.14 -11.55
CA ILE A 198 -31.52 -10.53 -11.08
C ILE A 198 -30.37 -11.22 -11.79
N ASP A 199 -29.43 -11.81 -11.01
CA ASP A 199 -28.19 -12.37 -11.58
C ASP A 199 -27.86 -13.80 -11.10
N GLY A 200 -28.71 -14.40 -10.27
CA GLY A 200 -28.54 -15.77 -9.76
C GLY A 200 -27.51 -15.89 -8.63
N TYR A 201 -27.02 -14.78 -8.08
CA TYR A 201 -26.11 -14.75 -6.93
C TYR A 201 -26.80 -14.29 -5.64
N GLU A 202 -28.11 -14.11 -5.65
CA GLU A 202 -28.89 -13.54 -4.55
C GLU A 202 -28.88 -14.44 -3.31
N ASP A 203 -28.69 -15.76 -3.46
CA ASP A 203 -28.57 -16.75 -2.40
C ASP A 203 -27.13 -16.94 -1.89
N LYS A 204 -26.16 -16.32 -2.55
CA LYS A 204 -24.75 -16.46 -2.20
C LYS A 204 -24.40 -15.59 -0.99
N LYS A 205 -23.78 -16.20 0.01
CA LYS A 205 -23.37 -15.57 1.27
C LYS A 205 -21.92 -15.89 1.58
N VAL A 206 -21.34 -15.11 2.47
CA VAL A 206 -19.94 -15.27 2.91
C VAL A 206 -19.68 -16.67 3.53
N GLU A 207 -20.71 -17.30 4.11
CA GLU A 207 -20.63 -18.65 4.68
C GLU A 207 -20.45 -19.74 3.62
N ASN A 208 -20.85 -19.48 2.37
CA ASN A 208 -20.87 -20.45 1.27
C ASN A 208 -19.86 -20.13 0.16
N ILE A 209 -18.77 -19.41 0.51
CA ILE A 209 -17.71 -19.07 -0.44
C ILE A 209 -17.07 -20.37 -0.96
N ASN A 210 -16.88 -20.45 -2.28
CA ASN A 210 -16.13 -21.50 -2.95
C ASN A 210 -15.56 -20.99 -4.28
N ALA A 211 -14.72 -21.79 -4.93
CA ALA A 211 -14.08 -21.39 -6.18
C ALA A 211 -15.06 -21.11 -7.34
N ALA A 212 -16.23 -21.77 -7.35
CA ALA A 212 -17.25 -21.56 -8.39
C ALA A 212 -17.91 -20.17 -8.30
N LEU A 213 -17.81 -19.50 -7.14
CA LEU A 213 -18.32 -18.13 -6.96
C LEU A 213 -17.62 -17.13 -7.91
N PHE A 214 -16.38 -17.40 -8.29
CA PHE A 214 -15.56 -16.54 -9.15
C PHE A 214 -15.64 -16.89 -10.64
N ASP A 215 -16.43 -17.91 -11.01
CA ASP A 215 -16.62 -18.33 -12.41
C ASP A 215 -17.57 -17.38 -13.15
N LYS A 216 -17.01 -16.39 -13.83
CA LYS A 216 -17.75 -15.41 -14.63
C LYS A 216 -18.38 -16.03 -15.89
N SER A 217 -18.00 -17.24 -16.31
CA SER A 217 -18.46 -17.83 -17.56
C SER A 217 -19.97 -18.16 -17.59
N LYS A 218 -20.55 -18.35 -16.42
CA LYS A 218 -21.97 -18.66 -16.21
C LYS A 218 -22.78 -17.46 -15.69
N TYR A 219 -22.13 -16.32 -15.53
CA TYR A 219 -22.79 -15.12 -15.05
C TYR A 219 -23.66 -14.51 -16.13
N SER A 220 -24.91 -14.29 -15.81
CA SER A 220 -25.86 -13.55 -16.66
C SER A 220 -26.79 -12.75 -15.75
N LYS A 221 -27.08 -11.52 -16.14
CA LYS A 221 -28.05 -10.68 -15.44
C LYS A 221 -29.26 -10.46 -16.31
N SER A 222 -30.43 -10.44 -15.69
CA SER A 222 -31.69 -10.00 -16.31
C SER A 222 -32.17 -8.76 -15.57
N THR A 223 -32.78 -7.84 -16.32
CA THR A 223 -33.37 -6.62 -15.74
C THR A 223 -34.76 -6.48 -16.29
N HIS A 224 -35.74 -6.23 -15.44
CA HIS A 224 -37.12 -5.99 -15.82
C HIS A 224 -37.41 -4.49 -15.85
N LYS A 225 -38.25 -4.10 -16.85
CA LYS A 225 -38.69 -2.73 -17.08
C LYS A 225 -40.19 -2.64 -17.07
N SER A 226 -40.74 -1.46 -16.88
CA SER A 226 -42.18 -1.21 -17.06
C SER A 226 -42.58 -1.56 -18.48
N SER A 227 -43.76 -2.17 -18.60
CA SER A 227 -44.33 -2.74 -19.82
C SER A 227 -43.76 -4.07 -20.33
N ASP A 228 -42.81 -4.68 -19.62
CA ASP A 228 -42.36 -6.04 -19.90
C ASP A 228 -43.53 -7.03 -19.67
N LEU A 229 -43.68 -7.99 -20.57
CA LEU A 229 -44.60 -9.11 -20.38
C LEU A 229 -43.87 -10.19 -19.56
N VAL A 230 -44.42 -10.51 -18.40
CA VAL A 230 -43.80 -11.48 -17.46
C VAL A 230 -44.76 -12.67 -17.25
N GLU A 231 -44.19 -13.83 -17.00
CA GLU A 231 -44.95 -15.05 -16.67
C GLU A 231 -45.02 -15.24 -15.15
N GLN A 232 -46.01 -15.98 -14.67
CA GLN A 232 -46.11 -16.38 -13.28
C GLN A 232 -44.84 -17.12 -12.84
N GLY A 233 -44.28 -16.73 -11.70
CA GLY A 233 -43.06 -17.33 -11.13
C GLY A 233 -41.73 -16.70 -11.59
N THR A 234 -41.78 -15.76 -12.57
CA THR A 234 -40.60 -14.98 -12.96
C THR A 234 -40.10 -14.13 -11.79
N SER A 235 -38.80 -14.13 -11.55
CA SER A 235 -38.15 -13.26 -10.54
C SER A 235 -38.19 -11.82 -11.07
N ILE A 236 -38.88 -10.91 -10.36
CA ILE A 236 -39.13 -9.53 -10.83
C ILE A 236 -38.15 -8.55 -10.21
N TYR A 237 -38.00 -8.60 -8.90
CA TYR A 237 -37.12 -7.70 -8.19
C TYR A 237 -36.52 -8.40 -6.99
N LYS A 238 -35.52 -7.79 -6.41
CA LYS A 238 -34.98 -8.17 -5.13
C LYS A 238 -34.94 -6.98 -4.16
N VAL A 239 -35.01 -7.26 -2.88
CA VAL A 239 -34.78 -6.28 -1.82
C VAL A 239 -33.46 -6.61 -1.16
N ILE A 240 -32.60 -5.61 -1.05
CA ILE A 240 -31.35 -5.69 -0.29
C ILE A 240 -31.70 -5.27 1.14
N ASN A 241 -31.60 -6.22 2.07
CA ASN A 241 -32.14 -6.11 3.42
C ASN A 241 -31.21 -5.38 4.40
N SER A 242 -29.94 -5.22 4.05
CA SER A 242 -28.90 -4.65 4.91
C SER A 242 -28.05 -3.65 4.13
N GLU A 243 -27.60 -2.59 4.80
CA GLU A 243 -26.60 -1.66 4.26
C GLU A 243 -25.18 -2.27 4.34
N SER A 244 -24.98 -3.32 5.16
CA SER A 244 -23.72 -4.07 5.22
C SER A 244 -23.62 -5.05 4.04
N TRP A 245 -22.49 -5.05 3.36
CA TRP A 245 -22.21 -5.88 2.21
C TRP A 245 -20.73 -6.29 2.17
N ASN A 246 -20.40 -7.32 1.39
CA ASN A 246 -19.09 -7.92 1.42
C ASN A 246 -18.43 -7.89 0.04
N VAL A 247 -17.13 -7.54 0.04
CA VAL A 247 -16.23 -7.65 -1.10
C VAL A 247 -15.33 -8.86 -0.85
N VAL A 248 -15.46 -9.89 -1.69
CA VAL A 248 -14.75 -11.17 -1.54
C VAL A 248 -13.77 -11.36 -2.68
N PHE A 249 -12.51 -11.71 -2.40
CA PHE A 249 -11.47 -11.94 -3.39
C PHE A 249 -10.49 -13.05 -2.97
N GLU A 250 -9.83 -13.69 -3.94
CA GLU A 250 -8.87 -14.77 -3.64
C GLU A 250 -7.53 -14.18 -3.17
N LEU A 251 -6.94 -14.82 -2.14
CA LEU A 251 -5.62 -14.50 -1.60
C LEU A 251 -4.62 -15.62 -1.92
N ASN A 252 -3.39 -15.25 -2.29
CA ASN A 252 -2.29 -16.20 -2.38
C ASN A 252 -1.53 -16.33 -1.05
N ALA A 253 -0.53 -17.21 -0.97
CA ALA A 253 0.22 -17.45 0.26
C ALA A 253 0.99 -16.21 0.78
N GLN A 254 1.47 -15.36 -0.13
CA GLN A 254 2.16 -14.12 0.24
C GLN A 254 1.19 -13.09 0.80
N ASP A 255 -0.01 -12.98 0.21
CA ASP A 255 -1.06 -12.09 0.69
C ASP A 255 -1.52 -12.50 2.10
N ILE A 256 -1.66 -13.82 2.35
CA ILE A 256 -2.06 -14.34 3.67
C ILE A 256 -1.04 -13.95 4.73
N GLU A 257 0.23 -14.18 4.47
CA GLU A 257 1.29 -13.83 5.42
C GLU A 257 1.35 -12.33 5.69
N LYS A 258 1.08 -11.52 4.67
CA LYS A 258 1.11 -10.06 4.75
C LYS A 258 -0.06 -9.48 5.55
N TYR A 259 -1.27 -10.04 5.37
CA TYR A 259 -2.51 -9.46 5.92
C TYR A 259 -3.14 -10.28 7.05
N LYS A 260 -2.48 -11.32 7.56
CA LYS A 260 -3.03 -12.22 8.58
C LYS A 260 -3.39 -11.54 9.92
N ASP A 261 -2.72 -10.45 10.24
CA ASP A 261 -2.86 -9.72 11.49
C ASP A 261 -3.71 -8.43 11.32
N ASP A 262 -4.25 -8.19 10.11
CA ASP A 262 -5.06 -7.02 9.83
C ASP A 262 -6.54 -7.30 10.10
N ASP A 263 -7.19 -6.46 10.90
CA ASP A 263 -8.64 -6.50 11.19
C ASP A 263 -9.44 -5.52 10.31
N VAL A 264 -8.77 -4.56 9.68
CA VAL A 264 -9.36 -3.51 8.84
C VAL A 264 -8.57 -3.39 7.55
N MET A 265 -9.28 -3.27 6.43
CA MET A 265 -8.64 -3.13 5.12
C MET A 265 -9.21 -1.96 4.34
N LYS A 266 -8.32 -1.24 3.69
CA LYS A 266 -8.64 -0.15 2.77
C LYS A 266 -8.55 -0.68 1.34
N ILE A 267 -9.66 -0.61 0.60
CA ILE A 267 -9.72 -1.08 -0.80
C ILE A 267 -10.12 0.06 -1.72
N LYS A 268 -9.56 0.05 -2.93
CA LYS A 268 -9.90 0.97 -4.01
C LYS A 268 -10.60 0.20 -5.11
N PHE A 269 -11.79 0.63 -5.48
CA PHE A 269 -12.53 0.11 -6.63
C PHE A 269 -11.93 0.67 -7.92
N MET A 270 -11.59 -0.21 -8.87
CA MET A 270 -10.87 0.20 -10.07
C MET A 270 -11.75 0.86 -11.12
N GLN A 271 -13.07 0.69 -11.04
CA GLN A 271 -14.00 1.23 -12.02
C GLN A 271 -14.29 2.73 -11.84
N ASP A 272 -14.25 3.25 -10.61
CA ASP A 272 -14.59 4.65 -10.29
C ASP A 272 -13.55 5.33 -9.40
N GLY A 273 -12.56 4.55 -8.88
CA GLY A 273 -11.50 5.05 -8.02
C GLY A 273 -11.92 5.31 -6.57
N VAL A 274 -13.15 4.95 -6.19
CA VAL A 274 -13.62 5.10 -4.80
C VAL A 274 -12.77 4.25 -3.87
N VAL A 275 -12.34 4.84 -2.75
CA VAL A 275 -11.62 4.15 -1.68
C VAL A 275 -12.57 3.94 -0.52
N ALA A 276 -12.73 2.70 -0.11
CA ALA A 276 -13.56 2.29 1.02
C ALA A 276 -12.72 1.58 2.08
N VAL A 277 -13.08 1.76 3.34
CA VAL A 277 -12.48 1.11 4.50
C VAL A 277 -13.52 0.20 5.13
N GLY A 278 -13.16 -1.05 5.43
CA GLY A 278 -14.06 -2.01 6.03
C GLY A 278 -13.36 -3.03 6.90
N ASP A 279 -14.15 -3.76 7.69
CA ASP A 279 -13.66 -4.86 8.50
C ASP A 279 -13.14 -5.97 7.60
N PHE A 280 -11.97 -6.49 7.92
CA PHE A 280 -11.29 -7.50 7.11
C PHE A 280 -11.17 -8.82 7.86
N ALA A 281 -11.40 -9.90 7.13
CA ALA A 281 -11.19 -11.25 7.64
C ALA A 281 -10.70 -12.19 6.54
N ILE A 282 -9.84 -13.15 6.90
CA ILE A 282 -9.41 -14.21 6.00
C ILE A 282 -10.24 -15.47 6.25
N LYS A 283 -10.87 -16.00 5.19
CA LYS A 283 -11.62 -17.26 5.23
C LYS A 283 -10.90 -18.33 4.40
N ASN A 284 -10.72 -19.50 5.01
CA ASN A 284 -10.09 -20.65 4.36
C ASN A 284 -11.16 -21.69 4.01
N VAL A 285 -11.31 -22.01 2.73
CA VAL A 285 -12.29 -22.98 2.21
C VAL A 285 -11.64 -23.79 1.11
N ASP A 286 -11.75 -25.12 1.14
CA ASP A 286 -11.27 -26.05 0.10
C ASP A 286 -9.81 -25.79 -0.36
N ASN A 287 -8.89 -25.61 0.59
CA ASN A 287 -7.48 -25.30 0.35
C ASN A 287 -7.21 -23.97 -0.37
N LYS A 288 -8.19 -23.09 -0.45
CA LYS A 288 -8.06 -21.71 -0.93
C LYS A 288 -8.35 -20.73 0.20
N SER A 289 -7.74 -19.57 0.13
CA SER A 289 -7.96 -18.48 1.08
C SER A 289 -8.60 -17.30 0.37
N TYR A 290 -9.55 -16.69 1.05
CA TYR A 290 -10.33 -15.57 0.55
C TYR A 290 -10.25 -14.43 1.56
N GLY A 291 -9.94 -13.22 1.06
CA GLY A 291 -10.15 -11.99 1.80
C GLY A 291 -11.62 -11.58 1.69
N VAL A 292 -12.17 -11.21 2.82
CA VAL A 292 -13.53 -10.68 2.95
C VAL A 292 -13.43 -9.31 3.57
N VAL A 293 -13.83 -8.27 2.84
CA VAL A 293 -13.95 -6.91 3.37
C VAL A 293 -15.42 -6.58 3.51
N THR A 294 -15.87 -6.33 4.74
CA THR A 294 -17.25 -5.95 5.06
C THR A 294 -17.36 -4.43 5.06
N LEU A 295 -18.23 -3.90 4.22
CA LEU A 295 -18.47 -2.47 4.04
C LEU A 295 -19.88 -2.10 4.48
N GLU A 296 -20.05 -0.87 5.00
CA GLU A 296 -21.36 -0.30 5.35
C GLU A 296 -21.71 0.94 4.51
N GLN A 297 -20.89 1.25 3.53
CA GLN A 297 -21.04 2.44 2.68
C GLN A 297 -20.94 2.07 1.20
N TYR A 298 -21.35 2.97 0.32
CA TYR A 298 -21.21 2.91 -1.14
C TYR A 298 -21.94 1.77 -1.84
N MET A 299 -22.74 0.93 -1.16
CA MET A 299 -23.41 -0.22 -1.77
C MET A 299 -24.26 0.18 -2.99
N ILE A 300 -24.95 1.32 -2.91
CA ILE A 300 -25.82 1.82 -3.99
C ILE A 300 -25.05 2.06 -5.30
N ASN A 301 -23.78 2.48 -5.21
CA ASN A 301 -22.94 2.73 -6.38
C ASN A 301 -22.61 1.46 -7.17
N TYR A 302 -22.74 0.30 -6.52
CA TYR A 302 -22.34 -0.99 -7.07
C TYR A 302 -23.51 -1.98 -7.25
N LEU A 303 -24.77 -1.49 -7.25
CA LEU A 303 -25.95 -2.36 -7.42
C LEU A 303 -25.92 -3.14 -8.73
N ASP A 304 -25.46 -2.50 -9.81
CA ASP A 304 -25.40 -3.07 -11.16
C ASP A 304 -24.25 -4.09 -11.34
N TYR A 305 -23.42 -4.23 -10.31
CA TYR A 305 -22.21 -5.05 -10.38
C TYR A 305 -22.28 -6.22 -9.41
N ARG A 306 -21.90 -7.39 -9.88
CA ARG A 306 -21.61 -8.56 -9.05
C ARG A 306 -20.12 -8.82 -8.95
N PHE A 307 -19.39 -8.46 -10.00
CA PHE A 307 -17.95 -8.57 -10.07
C PHE A 307 -17.33 -7.19 -10.26
N THR A 308 -16.23 -6.96 -9.61
CA THR A 308 -15.43 -5.74 -9.76
C THR A 308 -13.97 -6.08 -9.55
N ASP A 309 -13.09 -5.21 -10.02
CA ASP A 309 -11.67 -5.30 -9.73
C ASP A 309 -11.31 -4.27 -8.65
N ILE A 310 -10.55 -4.71 -7.65
CA ILE A 310 -10.12 -3.88 -6.52
C ILE A 310 -8.60 -3.89 -6.38
N GLN A 311 -8.06 -2.85 -5.75
CA GLN A 311 -6.69 -2.80 -5.23
C GLN A 311 -6.73 -2.58 -3.72
N ILE A 312 -5.85 -3.26 -2.98
CA ILE A 312 -5.65 -2.99 -1.56
C ILE A 312 -4.81 -1.72 -1.46
N VAL A 313 -5.30 -0.73 -0.71
CA VAL A 313 -4.59 0.52 -0.46
C VAL A 313 -3.84 0.38 0.85
N GLU A 314 -2.53 0.32 0.77
CA GLU A 314 -1.66 0.30 1.95
C GLU A 314 -1.32 1.73 2.36
N ASP A 315 -1.23 1.97 3.66
CA ASP A 315 -0.76 3.25 4.16
C ASP A 315 0.75 3.33 3.91
N HIS A 316 1.15 4.27 3.08
CA HIS A 316 2.56 4.52 2.80
C HIS A 316 3.27 5.01 4.04
N LYS A 317 4.33 4.32 4.43
CA LYS A 317 5.25 4.83 5.43
C LYS A 317 6.16 5.85 4.76
N GLU A 318 6.12 7.07 5.26
CA GLU A 318 6.97 8.16 4.81
C GLU A 318 8.17 8.28 5.75
N GLY A 319 9.35 8.41 5.18
CA GLY A 319 10.58 8.51 5.96
C GLY A 319 11.78 8.87 5.09
N LEU A 320 12.98 8.64 5.60
CA LEU A 320 14.20 8.83 4.85
C LEU A 320 14.49 7.59 4.00
N LYS A 321 14.82 7.78 2.75
CA LYS A 321 15.13 6.72 1.79
C LYS A 321 16.63 6.46 1.80
N ILE A 322 17.02 5.20 2.05
CA ILE A 322 18.42 4.77 2.02
C ILE A 322 18.60 3.49 1.18
N PRO A 323 19.67 3.36 0.39
CA PRO A 323 19.95 2.13 -0.33
C PRO A 323 20.17 0.93 0.60
N LYS A 324 19.69 -0.25 0.23
CA LYS A 324 19.89 -1.48 1.03
C LYS A 324 21.36 -1.82 1.23
N THR A 325 22.23 -1.45 0.27
CA THR A 325 23.69 -1.65 0.34
C THR A 325 24.39 -0.78 1.38
N SER A 326 23.73 0.28 1.85
CA SER A 326 24.27 1.18 2.88
C SER A 326 24.09 0.64 4.29
N LEU A 327 23.25 -0.39 4.49
CA LEU A 327 22.98 -0.97 5.80
C LEU A 327 24.24 -1.61 6.37
N VAL A 328 24.50 -1.37 7.65
CA VAL A 328 25.54 -2.02 8.46
C VAL A 328 24.96 -2.40 9.81
N GLU A 329 25.39 -3.55 10.32
CA GLU A 329 25.12 -3.97 11.69
C GLU A 329 26.42 -3.84 12.51
N LYS A 330 26.34 -3.13 13.64
CA LYS A 330 27.48 -2.91 14.52
C LYS A 330 27.12 -3.29 15.95
N GLU A 331 28.08 -3.93 16.64
CA GLU A 331 27.95 -4.31 18.05
C GLU A 331 28.49 -3.22 18.97
N PHE A 332 27.78 -2.98 20.05
CA PHE A 332 28.09 -2.00 21.09
C PHE A 332 28.05 -2.65 22.46
N TYR A 333 28.86 -2.15 23.40
CA TYR A 333 28.66 -2.47 24.80
C TYR A 333 27.46 -1.68 25.34
N THR A 334 26.63 -2.36 26.16
CA THR A 334 25.55 -1.69 26.89
C THR A 334 26.00 -1.45 28.33
N ILE A 335 25.85 -0.21 28.79
CA ILE A 335 26.26 0.22 30.12
C ILE A 335 25.09 0.89 30.81
N PRO A 336 24.71 0.49 32.05
CA PRO A 336 23.59 1.12 32.75
C PRO A 336 23.78 2.63 32.91
N ILE A 337 22.72 3.40 32.72
CA ILE A 337 22.75 4.88 32.75
C ILE A 337 23.35 5.41 34.05
N GLU A 338 23.14 4.75 35.16
CA GLU A 338 23.60 5.15 36.49
C GLU A 338 25.14 5.14 36.66
N TYR A 339 25.88 4.53 35.73
CA TYR A 339 27.34 4.54 35.68
C TYR A 339 27.95 5.69 34.89
N ALA A 340 27.12 6.44 34.17
CA ALA A 340 27.56 7.60 33.41
C ALA A 340 27.66 8.84 34.28
N THR A 341 28.62 9.71 33.97
CA THR A 341 28.81 11.00 34.63
C THR A 341 29.37 12.03 33.65
N GLU A 342 29.23 13.30 33.98
CA GLU A 342 29.86 14.38 33.22
C GLU A 342 31.32 14.57 33.71
N GLY A 343 32.24 14.85 32.79
CA GLY A 343 33.66 15.07 33.11
C GLY A 343 33.92 16.41 33.78
N GLY A 344 34.74 16.43 34.81
CA GLY A 344 34.97 17.48 35.78
C GLY A 344 35.08 18.94 35.31
N ASN A 345 35.42 19.24 34.04
CA ASN A 345 35.43 20.59 33.42
C ASN A 345 34.76 20.66 32.06
N SER A 346 34.09 19.61 31.62
CA SER A 346 33.36 19.56 30.38
C SER A 346 31.95 18.97 30.60
N THR A 347 31.03 19.26 29.71
CA THR A 347 29.68 18.64 29.66
C THR A 347 29.70 17.30 28.94
N ASP A 348 30.88 16.76 28.62
CA ASP A 348 31.01 15.50 27.92
C ASP A 348 30.65 14.34 28.83
N MET A 349 29.81 13.46 28.37
CA MET A 349 29.43 12.23 29.05
C MET A 349 30.58 11.22 29.00
N GLY A 350 30.77 10.50 30.07
CA GLY A 350 31.77 9.46 30.18
C GLY A 350 31.54 8.54 31.36
N PHE A 351 32.51 7.69 31.60
CA PHE A 351 32.45 6.65 32.64
C PHE A 351 33.72 6.64 33.45
N LEU A 352 33.61 6.25 34.72
CA LEU A 352 34.73 6.09 35.62
C LEU A 352 35.28 4.66 35.50
N LEU A 353 36.39 4.50 34.77
CA LEU A 353 37.07 3.22 34.58
C LEU A 353 38.05 2.96 35.72
N GLU A 354 37.98 1.78 36.34
CA GLU A 354 38.97 1.29 37.28
C GLU A 354 40.26 0.92 36.54
N VAL A 355 41.39 1.50 36.96
CA VAL A 355 42.71 1.21 36.41
C VAL A 355 43.70 1.02 37.55
N TYR A 356 44.84 0.38 37.27
CA TYR A 356 45.93 0.23 38.26
C TYR A 356 47.02 1.26 37.99
N ASP A 357 47.48 1.93 39.04
CA ASP A 357 48.63 2.83 38.95
C ASP A 357 49.96 2.04 38.84
N GLU A 358 51.08 2.74 38.62
CA GLU A 358 52.42 2.13 38.54
C GLU A 358 52.84 1.36 39.82
N SER A 359 52.18 1.62 40.93
CA SER A 359 52.43 0.97 42.23
C SER A 359 51.45 -0.22 42.47
N GLY A 360 50.54 -0.49 41.56
CA GLY A 360 49.55 -1.56 41.66
C GLY A 360 48.32 -1.21 42.49
N ASN A 361 48.11 0.08 42.85
CA ASN A 361 46.92 0.51 43.55
C ASN A 361 45.78 0.79 42.55
N ILE A 362 44.55 0.50 42.98
CA ILE A 362 43.35 0.83 42.23
C ILE A 362 43.16 2.36 42.21
N THR A 363 42.99 2.91 41.00
CA THR A 363 42.65 4.31 40.77
C THR A 363 41.56 4.41 39.69
N THR A 364 40.96 5.57 39.54
CA THR A 364 39.90 5.82 38.58
C THR A 364 40.33 6.73 37.44
N LYS A 365 40.03 6.35 36.22
CA LYS A 365 40.22 7.17 35.03
C LYS A 365 38.88 7.52 34.44
N PHE A 366 38.62 8.82 34.22
CA PHE A 366 37.45 9.25 33.44
C PHE A 366 37.70 8.99 31.96
N VAL A 367 36.76 8.27 31.29
CA VAL A 367 36.83 7.93 29.88
C VAL A 367 35.61 8.51 29.20
N THR A 368 35.83 9.48 28.33
CA THR A 368 34.79 10.09 27.49
C THR A 368 34.50 9.18 26.32
N THR A 369 33.25 9.03 25.96
CA THR A 369 32.83 8.25 24.79
C THR A 369 31.58 8.84 24.16
N GLU A 370 31.44 8.64 22.86
CA GLU A 370 30.20 8.94 22.13
C GLU A 370 29.11 7.92 22.51
N ILE A 371 27.89 8.41 22.69
CA ILE A 371 26.70 7.58 22.92
C ILE A 371 26.00 7.37 21.59
N TYR A 372 25.90 6.14 21.16
CA TYR A 372 25.28 5.77 19.86
C TYR A 372 23.80 5.49 19.95
N HIS A 373 23.34 5.06 21.13
CA HIS A 373 21.94 4.85 21.44
C HIS A 373 21.72 4.95 22.94
N LYS A 374 20.50 5.29 23.33
CA LYS A 374 20.06 5.36 24.72
C LYS A 374 18.69 4.74 24.87
N THR A 375 18.57 3.78 25.78
CA THR A 375 17.29 3.28 26.29
C THR A 375 16.92 3.96 27.61
N ASP A 376 15.85 3.57 28.24
CA ASP A 376 15.48 4.05 29.58
C ASP A 376 16.47 3.61 30.66
N THR A 377 17.26 2.58 30.42
CA THR A 377 18.15 1.94 31.43
C THR A 377 19.61 1.88 31.03
N GLU A 378 19.95 1.96 29.74
CA GLU A 378 21.33 1.70 29.26
C GLU A 378 21.75 2.69 28.17
N TYR A 379 23.06 2.95 28.14
CA TYR A 379 23.77 3.61 27.04
C TYR A 379 24.50 2.57 26.18
N TYR A 380 24.55 2.83 24.87
CA TYR A 380 25.29 2.03 23.89
C TYR A 380 26.56 2.79 23.51
N VAL A 381 27.71 2.16 23.75
CA VAL A 381 29.04 2.74 23.52
C VAL A 381 29.87 1.85 22.62
N ALA A 382 30.78 2.46 21.86
CA ALA A 382 31.66 1.73 20.94
C ALA A 382 32.55 0.72 21.67
N LYS A 383 32.72 -0.49 21.13
CA LYS A 383 33.53 -1.54 21.70
C LYS A 383 35.02 -1.20 21.66
N GLU A 384 35.44 -0.27 20.81
CA GLU A 384 36.82 0.20 20.67
C GLU A 384 37.29 1.04 21.87
N VAL A 385 36.35 1.58 22.67
CA VAL A 385 36.65 2.44 23.82
C VAL A 385 36.95 1.64 25.07
N PHE A 386 36.33 0.48 25.20
CA PHE A 386 36.44 -0.38 26.37
C PHE A 386 36.80 -1.81 25.97
N GLU A 387 37.37 -2.56 26.90
CA GLU A 387 37.59 -3.99 26.73
C GLU A 387 36.59 -4.80 27.57
N ALA A 388 36.23 -5.98 27.10
CA ALA A 388 35.41 -6.90 27.88
C ALA A 388 36.10 -7.22 29.22
N GLY A 389 35.37 -7.10 30.32
CA GLY A 389 35.90 -7.28 31.65
C GLY A 389 36.41 -5.98 32.32
N ASN A 390 36.42 -4.84 31.62
CA ASN A 390 36.67 -3.57 32.28
C ASN A 390 35.62 -3.32 33.38
N ILE A 391 36.08 -2.72 34.48
CA ILE A 391 35.25 -2.42 35.64
C ILE A 391 34.99 -0.93 35.68
N LEU A 392 33.69 -0.56 35.68
CA LEU A 392 33.24 0.82 35.84
C LEU A 392 32.79 1.04 37.28
N LEU A 393 33.10 2.24 37.83
CA LEU A 393 32.59 2.69 39.11
C LEU A 393 31.37 3.59 38.92
N LYS A 394 30.36 3.38 39.76
CA LYS A 394 29.19 4.25 39.81
C LYS A 394 29.60 5.58 40.49
N PRO A 395 29.23 6.74 39.91
CA PRO A 395 29.50 8.03 40.54
C PRO A 395 28.94 8.09 41.95
N ASP A 396 29.74 8.64 42.88
CA ASP A 396 29.40 8.83 44.30
C ASP A 396 29.00 7.53 45.04
N SER A 397 29.40 6.36 44.54
CA SER A 397 29.13 5.05 45.12
C SER A 397 30.36 4.15 45.08
N THR A 398 30.30 3.03 45.77
CA THR A 398 31.28 1.94 45.71
C THR A 398 30.84 0.81 44.79
N ASP A 399 29.67 0.95 44.15
CA ASP A 399 29.14 -0.04 43.25
C ASP A 399 29.94 -0.10 41.97
N THR A 400 30.14 -1.30 41.46
CA THR A 400 30.88 -1.55 40.21
C THR A 400 30.05 -2.29 39.18
N TYR A 401 30.35 -2.05 37.91
CA TYR A 401 29.77 -2.75 36.77
C TYR A 401 30.87 -3.34 35.88
N VAL A 402 30.78 -4.62 35.56
CA VAL A 402 31.74 -5.28 34.67
C VAL A 402 31.15 -5.24 33.24
N ILE A 403 31.90 -4.61 32.32
CA ILE A 403 31.49 -4.53 30.92
C ILE A 403 31.53 -5.92 30.28
N SER A 404 30.36 -6.43 29.91
CA SER A 404 30.23 -7.75 29.28
C SER A 404 29.06 -7.82 28.30
N ASN A 405 28.01 -7.01 28.51
CA ASN A 405 26.79 -7.05 27.69
C ASN A 405 27.04 -6.36 26.37
N VAL A 406 26.57 -7.01 25.30
CA VAL A 406 26.70 -6.53 23.93
C VAL A 406 25.32 -6.52 23.29
N ALA A 407 25.03 -5.46 22.55
CA ALA A 407 23.82 -5.35 21.72
C ALA A 407 24.21 -4.87 20.32
N THR A 408 23.43 -5.28 19.32
CA THR A 408 23.65 -4.92 17.91
C THR A 408 22.67 -3.83 17.52
N LEU A 409 23.16 -2.78 16.85
CA LEU A 409 22.35 -1.76 16.22
C LEU A 409 22.48 -1.85 14.71
N GLN A 410 21.38 -1.56 14.03
CA GLN A 410 21.35 -1.35 12.58
C GLN A 410 21.59 0.13 12.29
N GLY A 411 22.44 0.42 11.31
CA GLY A 411 22.82 1.78 10.98
C GLY A 411 23.39 1.92 9.58
N VAL A 412 23.93 3.10 9.32
CA VAL A 412 24.67 3.46 8.11
C VAL A 412 25.90 4.28 8.48
N TYR A 413 26.88 4.34 7.57
CA TYR A 413 28.00 5.26 7.72
C TYR A 413 27.66 6.62 7.09
N ASN A 414 27.42 7.61 7.94
CA ASN A 414 27.26 9.01 7.56
C ASN A 414 28.63 9.66 7.38
N ILE A 415 28.78 10.51 6.35
CA ILE A 415 30.02 11.24 6.08
C ILE A 415 29.93 12.61 6.74
N ASN A 416 30.56 12.77 7.86
CA ASN A 416 30.64 14.02 8.58
C ASN A 416 32.07 14.56 8.58
N ASN A 417 32.28 15.78 8.06
CA ASN A 417 33.61 16.42 7.93
C ASN A 417 34.66 15.53 7.26
N GLY A 418 34.22 14.63 6.34
CA GLY A 418 35.12 13.71 5.64
C GLY A 418 35.44 12.40 6.37
N TYR A 419 34.83 12.12 7.52
CA TYR A 419 34.93 10.88 8.26
C TYR A 419 33.63 10.06 8.17
N CYS A 420 33.77 8.74 8.14
CA CYS A 420 32.64 7.82 8.28
C CYS A 420 32.22 7.70 9.74
N ILE A 421 31.03 8.11 10.10
CA ILE A 421 30.48 8.01 11.45
C ILE A 421 29.24 7.11 11.38
N PHE A 422 29.17 6.12 12.28
CA PHE A 422 27.97 5.27 12.40
C PHE A 422 26.77 6.12 12.86
N ARG A 423 25.62 5.96 12.17
CA ARG A 423 24.33 6.53 12.57
C ARG A 423 23.31 5.42 12.61
N GLU A 424 22.63 5.31 13.73
CA GLU A 424 21.53 4.36 13.92
C GLU A 424 20.37 4.67 12.99
N ILE A 425 19.69 3.63 12.51
CA ILE A 425 18.46 3.75 11.74
C ILE A 425 17.38 2.83 12.32
N ASN A 426 16.14 3.28 12.25
CA ASN A 426 14.95 2.47 12.50
C ASN A 426 14.22 2.26 11.18
N ILE A 427 14.21 1.02 10.68
CA ILE A 427 13.56 0.65 9.41
C ILE A 427 12.06 0.57 9.65
N ILE A 428 11.29 1.42 8.95
CA ILE A 428 9.83 1.47 9.03
C ILE A 428 9.15 0.91 7.77
N GLY A 429 9.88 0.77 6.67
CA GLY A 429 9.38 0.20 5.41
C GLY A 429 10.53 -0.19 4.49
N GLU A 430 10.23 -0.95 3.45
CA GLU A 430 11.23 -1.35 2.45
C GLU A 430 10.64 -1.44 1.05
N THR A 431 11.50 -1.27 0.06
CA THR A 431 11.25 -1.53 -1.36
C THR A 431 12.24 -2.58 -1.87
N SER A 432 12.23 -2.91 -3.16
CA SER A 432 13.23 -3.81 -3.76
C SER A 432 14.68 -3.33 -3.56
N GLU A 433 14.93 -2.02 -3.63
CA GLU A 433 16.28 -1.44 -3.62
C GLU A 433 16.60 -0.59 -2.39
N TYR A 434 15.59 -0.12 -1.65
CA TYR A 434 15.74 0.86 -0.59
C TYR A 434 15.02 0.44 0.69
N TYR A 435 15.54 0.90 1.82
CA TYR A 435 14.80 0.99 3.08
C TYR A 435 14.21 2.39 3.24
N ILE A 436 13.04 2.45 3.89
CA ILE A 436 12.47 3.69 4.42
C ILE A 436 12.71 3.65 5.91
N VAL A 437 13.40 4.66 6.41
CA VAL A 437 13.78 4.74 7.83
C VAL A 437 13.14 5.95 8.48
N GLU A 438 12.92 5.85 9.77
CA GLU A 438 12.34 6.89 10.58
C GLU A 438 13.21 8.17 10.54
N SER A 439 12.57 9.33 10.46
CA SER A 439 13.25 10.62 10.47
C SER A 439 13.14 11.30 11.83
N GLY A 440 14.15 12.08 12.21
CA GLY A 440 14.11 12.90 13.43
C GLY A 440 14.42 12.14 14.72
N THR A 441 15.02 10.96 14.64
CA THR A 441 15.56 10.24 15.79
C THR A 441 16.83 10.91 16.33
N SER A 442 17.05 10.84 17.64
CA SER A 442 18.15 11.58 18.30
C SER A 442 19.56 11.18 17.83
N TYR A 443 19.73 9.94 17.38
CA TYR A 443 21.02 9.37 16.94
C TYR A 443 21.00 8.98 15.45
N GLY A 444 19.94 9.34 14.74
CA GLY A 444 19.67 8.93 13.38
C GLY A 444 20.16 9.92 12.33
N LEU A 445 19.54 9.79 11.16
CA LEU A 445 19.84 10.57 9.97
C LEU A 445 18.93 11.78 9.82
N LEU A 446 19.44 12.77 9.11
CA LEU A 446 18.69 13.93 8.65
C LEU A 446 18.56 13.92 7.12
N VAL A 447 17.61 14.68 6.62
CA VAL A 447 17.49 14.92 5.17
C VAL A 447 18.75 15.65 4.69
N TYR A 448 19.25 15.22 3.52
CA TYR A 448 20.49 15.70 2.90
C TYR A 448 21.78 15.25 3.58
N ASP A 449 21.70 14.36 4.58
CA ASP A 449 22.90 13.67 5.03
C ASP A 449 23.53 12.87 3.88
N HIS A 450 24.85 12.84 3.87
CA HIS A 450 25.59 12.04 2.93
C HIS A 450 26.01 10.72 3.58
N ILE A 451 25.57 9.61 3.02
CA ILE A 451 25.91 8.27 3.53
C ILE A 451 26.72 7.50 2.50
N VAL A 452 27.48 6.53 2.95
CA VAL A 452 28.21 5.62 2.08
C VAL A 452 27.22 4.69 1.40
N LEU A 453 27.28 4.61 0.06
CA LEU A 453 26.37 3.79 -0.75
C LEU A 453 26.55 2.27 -0.50
N ASP A 454 27.78 1.84 -0.20
CA ASP A 454 28.14 0.44 0.04
C ASP A 454 28.98 0.35 1.32
N SER A 455 28.33 0.00 2.42
CA SER A 455 28.91 -0.05 3.76
C SER A 455 30.08 -1.05 3.87
N SER A 456 30.12 -2.07 3.00
CA SER A 456 31.19 -3.08 3.02
C SER A 456 32.56 -2.56 2.61
N LYS A 457 32.64 -1.36 2.03
CA LYS A 457 33.89 -0.75 1.52
C LYS A 457 34.56 0.20 2.49
N VAL A 458 33.95 0.45 3.63
CA VAL A 458 34.45 1.42 4.62
C VAL A 458 34.39 0.85 6.03
N SER A 459 35.12 1.49 6.90
CA SER A 459 35.04 1.30 8.36
C SER A 459 34.76 2.63 9.02
N GLU A 460 34.32 2.59 10.28
CA GLU A 460 34.15 3.78 11.09
C GLU A 460 35.51 4.53 11.24
N ASP A 461 35.44 5.84 11.39
CA ASP A 461 36.56 6.77 11.43
C ASP A 461 37.47 6.81 10.19
N GLN A 462 37.10 6.05 9.14
CA GLN A 462 37.81 6.12 7.87
C GLN A 462 37.63 7.48 7.20
N ILE A 463 38.73 8.06 6.74
CA ILE A 463 38.70 9.31 5.95
C ILE A 463 38.20 9.00 4.53
N VAL A 464 37.12 9.66 4.14
CA VAL A 464 36.58 9.62 2.78
C VAL A 464 36.99 10.89 2.04
N TYR A 465 37.87 10.75 1.06
CA TYR A 465 38.20 11.86 0.17
C TYR A 465 37.16 11.94 -0.94
N GLN A 466 36.53 13.10 -1.10
CA GLN A 466 35.66 13.42 -2.22
C GLN A 466 36.48 13.70 -3.49
#